data_d1ffa9e2c29fa5532cdc86c8f32972bf
#
_entry.id   d1ffa9e2c29fa5532cdc86c8f32972bf
#
_cell.length_a   1.000
_cell.length_b   1.000
_cell.length_c   1.000
_cell.angle_alpha   90.00
_cell.angle_beta   90.00
_cell.angle_gamma   90.00
#
_symmetry.space_group_name_H-M   'P 1'
#
loop_
_entity.id
_entity.type
_entity.pdbx_description
1 polymer ?
#
loop_
_entity_poly.entity_id
_entity_poly.type
_entity_poly.pdbx_seq_one_letter_code
_entity_poly.pdbx_strand_id
1 'polypeptide(L)'
;MLPSMIQQITAASPPRPAERANTRKLRQENILMMMLGRNVTALDLSRHQKKSLRMIADDLRELIDAGHVLAYSPTGEQYRGRMYTLTKPGIERAKRLKEMSE
;
A
#
# COMPACT_ATOMS: atom_id res chain seq x y z
N MET A 1 -21.63 -36.03 -5.11
CA MET A 1 -20.68 -36.19 -4.05
C MET A 1 -19.30 -35.71 -4.39
N LEU A 2 -18.73 -36.27 -5.40
CA LEU A 2 -17.42 -35.84 -5.85
C LEU A 2 -17.34 -34.33 -6.14
N PRO A 3 -18.34 -33.70 -6.75
CA PRO A 3 -18.28 -32.26 -6.99
C PRO A 3 -18.12 -31.44 -5.73
N SER A 4 -18.73 -31.84 -4.63
CA SER A 4 -18.59 -31.10 -3.37
C SER A 4 -17.17 -31.11 -2.88
N MET A 5 -16.52 -32.27 -2.98
CA MET A 5 -15.13 -32.39 -2.52
C MET A 5 -14.21 -31.53 -3.37
N ILE A 6 -14.45 -31.48 -4.66
CA ILE A 6 -13.67 -30.68 -5.58
C ILE A 6 -13.85 -29.20 -5.26
N GLN A 7 -15.06 -28.79 -4.93
CA GLN A 7 -15.32 -27.40 -4.55
C GLN A 7 -14.59 -27.02 -3.27
N GLN A 8 -14.53 -27.93 -2.32
CA GLN A 8 -13.80 -27.65 -1.08
C GLN A 8 -12.33 -27.44 -1.33
N ILE A 9 -11.74 -28.24 -2.20
CA ILE A 9 -10.33 -28.09 -2.57
C ILE A 9 -10.12 -26.73 -3.25
N THR A 10 -11.03 -26.33 -4.12
CA THR A 10 -10.96 -25.04 -4.80
C THR A 10 -11.04 -23.90 -3.79
N ALA A 11 -11.90 -24.02 -2.80
CA ALA A 11 -12.05 -22.98 -1.77
C ALA A 11 -10.79 -22.82 -0.94
N ALA A 12 -10.01 -23.88 -0.79
CA ALA A 12 -8.75 -23.85 -0.06
C ALA A 12 -7.58 -23.34 -0.90
N SER A 13 -7.79 -23.14 -2.18
CA SER A 13 -6.74 -22.68 -3.09
C SER A 13 -6.31 -21.25 -2.78
N PRO A 14 -5.03 -20.92 -3.00
CA PRO A 14 -4.58 -19.54 -2.80
C PRO A 14 -5.27 -18.60 -3.78
N PRO A 15 -5.35 -17.29 -3.47
CA PRO A 15 -5.96 -16.31 -4.37
C PRO A 15 -5.31 -16.31 -5.73
N ARG A 16 -6.08 -16.00 -6.75
CA ARG A 16 -5.57 -15.88 -8.12
C ARG A 16 -4.62 -14.69 -8.21
N PRO A 17 -3.67 -14.68 -9.14
CA PRO A 17 -2.76 -13.53 -9.31
C PRO A 17 -3.48 -12.20 -9.48
N ALA A 18 -4.62 -12.20 -10.19
CA ALA A 18 -5.42 -10.98 -10.37
C ALA A 18 -5.97 -10.47 -9.04
N GLU A 19 -6.40 -11.37 -8.16
CA GLU A 19 -6.91 -11.00 -6.84
C GLU A 19 -5.81 -10.44 -5.96
N ARG A 20 -4.59 -11.00 -6.05
CA ARG A 20 -3.44 -10.48 -5.32
C ARG A 20 -3.09 -9.08 -5.80
N ALA A 21 -3.12 -8.85 -7.10
CA ALA A 21 -2.83 -7.54 -7.68
C ALA A 21 -3.88 -6.52 -7.24
N ASN A 22 -5.15 -6.91 -7.21
CA ASN A 22 -6.22 -6.02 -6.75
C ASN A 22 -6.07 -5.68 -5.27
N THR A 23 -5.72 -6.66 -4.45
CA THR A 23 -5.49 -6.44 -3.02
C THR A 23 -4.32 -5.49 -2.80
N ARG A 24 -3.25 -5.66 -3.55
CA ARG A 24 -2.10 -4.76 -3.49
C ARG A 24 -2.48 -3.35 -3.89
N LYS A 25 -3.24 -3.21 -4.96
CA LYS A 25 -3.68 -1.91 -5.43
C LYS A 25 -4.50 -1.20 -4.38
N LEU A 26 -5.45 -1.88 -3.77
CA LEU A 26 -6.28 -1.31 -2.70
C LEU A 26 -5.44 -0.88 -1.50
N ARG A 27 -4.47 -1.70 -1.12
CA ARG A 27 -3.59 -1.37 -0.02
C ARG A 27 -2.77 -0.12 -0.32
N GLN A 28 -2.22 -0.01 -1.54
CA GLN A 28 -1.46 1.15 -1.95
C GLN A 28 -2.34 2.41 -2.03
N GLU A 29 -3.56 2.27 -2.49
CA GLU A 29 -4.51 3.38 -2.51
C GLU A 29 -4.83 3.87 -1.11
N ASN A 30 -5.00 2.95 -0.16
CA ASN A 30 -5.22 3.31 1.24
C ASN A 30 -4.00 4.03 1.82
N ILE A 31 -2.80 3.60 1.46
CA ILE A 31 -1.58 4.28 1.87
C ILE A 31 -1.56 5.73 1.37
N LEU A 32 -1.90 5.95 0.11
CA LEU A 32 -1.94 7.29 -0.45
C LEU A 32 -2.94 8.18 0.28
N MET A 33 -4.13 7.67 0.56
CA MET A 33 -5.15 8.43 1.28
C MET A 33 -4.71 8.76 2.70
N MET A 34 -4.04 7.81 3.37
CA MET A 34 -3.51 8.04 4.72
C MET A 34 -2.44 9.12 4.74
N MET A 35 -1.63 9.20 3.68
CA MET A 35 -0.55 10.16 3.59
C MET A 35 -1.02 11.57 3.21
N LEU A 36 -2.28 11.72 2.84
CA LEU A 36 -2.81 13.01 2.43
C LEU A 36 -2.78 13.99 3.61
N GLY A 37 -2.00 15.05 3.44
CA GLY A 37 -1.88 16.09 4.46
C GLY A 37 -0.86 15.80 5.56
N ARG A 38 -0.11 14.69 5.48
CA ARG A 38 0.90 14.37 6.48
C ARG A 38 2.00 13.49 5.91
N ASN A 39 3.16 13.56 6.54
CA ASN A 39 4.29 12.70 6.23
C ASN A 39 4.29 11.52 7.20
N VAL A 40 4.69 10.37 6.74
CA VAL A 40 4.64 9.14 7.55
C VAL A 40 5.94 8.35 7.41
N THR A 41 6.17 7.46 8.39
CA THR A 41 7.25 6.48 8.30
C THR A 41 6.66 5.15 7.83
N ALA A 42 7.53 4.23 7.39
CA ALA A 42 7.09 2.89 7.03
C ALA A 42 6.47 2.17 8.24
N LEU A 43 7.01 2.44 9.43
CA LEU A 43 6.49 1.84 10.66
C LEU A 43 5.06 2.32 10.95
N ASP A 44 4.79 3.61 10.75
CA ASP A 44 3.44 4.16 10.91
C ASP A 44 2.45 3.46 9.99
N LEU A 45 2.83 3.28 8.73
CA LEU A 45 1.99 2.60 7.75
C LEU A 45 1.80 1.12 8.10
N SER A 46 2.87 0.47 8.54
CA SER A 46 2.82 -0.93 8.94
C SER A 46 1.80 -1.13 10.07
N ARG A 47 1.85 -0.27 11.07
CA ARG A 47 0.92 -0.34 12.20
C ARG A 47 -0.51 -0.03 11.78
N HIS A 48 -0.69 0.98 10.97
CA HIS A 48 -2.02 1.40 10.51
C HIS A 48 -2.68 0.32 9.65
N GLN A 49 -1.92 -0.26 8.72
CA GLN A 49 -2.44 -1.27 7.80
C GLN A 49 -2.40 -2.67 8.39
N LYS A 50 -1.72 -2.86 9.52
CA LYS A 50 -1.53 -4.17 10.15
C LYS A 50 -0.85 -5.14 9.19
N LYS A 51 0.20 -4.66 8.52
CA LYS A 51 0.99 -5.43 7.56
C LYS A 51 2.46 -5.37 7.95
N SER A 52 3.26 -6.33 7.47
CA SER A 52 4.68 -6.36 7.77
C SER A 52 5.41 -5.15 7.17
N LEU A 53 6.51 -4.76 7.79
CA LEU A 53 7.34 -3.68 7.26
C LEU A 53 7.84 -3.98 5.86
N ARG A 54 8.16 -5.25 5.59
CA ARG A 54 8.63 -5.65 4.27
C ARG A 54 7.57 -5.41 3.20
N MET A 55 6.33 -5.78 3.50
CA MET A 55 5.23 -5.57 2.57
C MET A 55 5.00 -4.09 2.31
N ILE A 56 5.03 -3.30 3.37
CA ILE A 56 4.87 -1.84 3.25
C ILE A 56 6.04 -1.23 2.47
N ALA A 57 7.26 -1.70 2.71
CA ALA A 57 8.43 -1.20 1.98
C ALA A 57 8.30 -1.49 0.48
N ASP A 58 7.81 -2.67 0.12
CA ASP A 58 7.59 -3.02 -1.29
C ASP A 58 6.52 -2.13 -1.91
N ASP A 59 5.42 -1.88 -1.18
CA ASP A 59 4.37 -0.98 -1.65
C ASP A 59 4.88 0.44 -1.86
N LEU A 60 5.66 0.95 -0.90
CA LEU A 60 6.23 2.29 -1.01
C LEU A 60 7.19 2.39 -2.19
N ARG A 61 7.97 1.34 -2.44
CA ARG A 61 8.87 1.32 -3.60
C ARG A 61 8.09 1.44 -4.90
N GLU A 62 7.00 0.69 -5.03
CA GLU A 62 6.16 0.78 -6.21
C GLU A 62 5.54 2.16 -6.37
N LEU A 63 5.09 2.77 -5.27
CA LEU A 63 4.53 4.12 -5.31
C LEU A 63 5.57 5.17 -5.66
N ILE A 64 6.81 4.99 -5.20
CA ILE A 64 7.92 5.87 -5.56
C ILE A 64 8.23 5.72 -7.05
N ASP A 65 8.29 4.49 -7.54
CA ASP A 65 8.54 4.22 -8.96
C ASP A 65 7.45 4.82 -9.85
N ALA A 66 6.22 4.83 -9.36
CA ALA A 66 5.10 5.44 -10.07
C ALA A 66 5.09 6.97 -9.99
N GLY A 67 5.96 7.56 -9.18
CA GLY A 67 6.05 9.01 -9.05
C GLY A 67 5.05 9.63 -8.10
N HIS A 68 4.40 8.83 -7.26
CA HIS A 68 3.36 9.32 -6.32
C HIS A 68 3.89 9.59 -4.93
N VAL A 69 5.01 9.01 -4.57
CA VAL A 69 5.60 9.11 -3.23
C VAL A 69 7.07 9.45 -3.35
N LEU A 70 7.56 10.21 -2.39
CA LEU A 70 8.96 10.59 -2.28
C LEU A 70 9.46 10.22 -0.88
N ALA A 71 10.64 9.62 -0.81
CA ALA A 71 11.29 9.30 0.45
C ALA A 71 12.36 10.36 0.77
N TYR A 72 12.47 10.76 2.03
CA TYR A 72 13.48 11.70 2.46
C TYR A 72 13.88 11.44 3.90
N SER A 73 15.05 11.95 4.29
CA SER A 73 15.55 11.82 5.67
C SER A 73 15.67 13.21 6.27
N PRO A 74 14.77 13.59 7.20
CA PRO A 74 14.77 14.93 7.77
C PRO A 74 16.09 15.30 8.46
N THR A 75 16.77 14.31 9.03
CA THR A 75 18.03 14.53 9.75
C THR A 75 19.26 14.29 8.89
N GLY A 76 19.08 13.89 7.64
CA GLY A 76 20.20 13.51 6.77
C GLY A 76 20.71 12.10 7.00
N GLU A 77 20.20 11.38 7.97
CA GLU A 77 20.59 10.00 8.24
C GLU A 77 19.82 9.05 7.30
N GLN A 78 20.55 8.10 6.71
CA GLN A 78 19.94 7.22 5.71
C GLN A 78 19.06 6.13 6.30
N TYR A 79 19.24 5.78 7.56
CA TYR A 79 18.61 4.59 8.13
C TYR A 79 17.55 4.84 9.18
N ARG A 80 17.63 5.96 9.86
CA ARG A 80 16.68 6.30 10.90
C ARG A 80 15.90 7.54 10.52
N GLY A 81 14.60 7.51 10.78
CA GLY A 81 13.77 8.66 10.53
C GLY A 81 13.45 8.92 9.07
N ARG A 82 13.60 7.90 8.22
CA ARG A 82 13.19 8.08 6.82
C ARG A 82 11.70 8.33 6.77
N MET A 83 11.34 9.44 6.17
CA MET A 83 9.94 9.84 6.03
C MET A 83 9.50 9.69 4.57
N TYR A 84 8.22 9.52 4.41
CA TYR A 84 7.60 9.42 3.07
C TYR A 84 6.55 10.51 2.96
N THR A 85 6.53 11.17 1.81
CA THR A 85 5.60 12.24 1.52
C THR A 85 5.01 12.03 0.12
N LEU A 86 3.84 12.60 -0.12
CA LEU A 86 3.23 12.56 -1.43
C LEU A 86 3.86 13.59 -2.34
N THR A 87 4.07 13.21 -3.61
CA THR A 87 4.43 14.15 -4.66
C THR A 87 3.16 14.88 -5.11
N LYS A 88 3.31 15.88 -5.99
CA LYS A 88 2.14 16.56 -6.53
C LYS A 88 1.17 15.60 -7.21
N PRO A 89 1.61 14.71 -8.14
CA PRO A 89 0.71 13.71 -8.70
C PRO A 89 0.13 12.77 -7.64
N GLY A 90 0.90 12.46 -6.60
CA GLY A 90 0.42 11.61 -5.50
C GLY A 90 -0.70 12.27 -4.72
N ILE A 91 -0.58 13.56 -4.45
CA ILE A 91 -1.62 14.33 -3.77
C ILE A 91 -2.90 14.35 -4.61
N GLU A 92 -2.79 14.62 -5.89
CA GLU A 92 -3.94 14.64 -6.78
C GLU A 92 -4.65 13.28 -6.81
N ARG A 93 -3.88 12.20 -6.88
CA ARG A 93 -4.46 10.85 -6.87
C ARG A 93 -5.13 10.55 -5.54
N ALA A 94 -4.48 10.90 -4.42
CA ALA A 94 -5.03 10.68 -3.09
C ALA A 94 -6.35 11.43 -2.90
N LYS A 95 -6.43 12.66 -3.37
CA LYS A 95 -7.67 13.46 -3.29
C LYS A 95 -8.79 12.81 -4.08
N ARG A 96 -8.50 12.37 -5.30
CA ARG A 96 -9.51 11.69 -6.13
C ARG A 96 -10.00 10.40 -5.47
N LEU A 97 -9.08 9.62 -4.92
CA LEU A 97 -9.45 8.38 -4.24
C LEU A 97 -10.33 8.66 -3.03
N LYS A 98 -10.01 9.69 -2.28
CA LYS A 98 -10.79 10.07 -1.10
C LYS A 98 -12.20 10.53 -1.49
N GLU A 99 -12.31 11.31 -2.55
CA GLU A 99 -13.61 11.73 -3.07
C GLU A 99 -14.45 10.55 -3.51
N MET A 100 -13.82 9.56 -4.13
CA MET A 100 -14.53 8.37 -4.60
C MET A 100 -15.00 7.48 -3.45
N SER A 101 -14.30 7.50 -2.31
CA SER A 101 -14.67 6.67 -1.17
C SER A 101 -15.69 7.32 -0.25
N GLU A 102 -15.97 8.59 -0.45
CA GLU A 102 -17.04 9.29 0.27
C GLU A 102 -18.34 9.13 -0.52
#